data_4446fa9a8e228dd8c7d40deab62df2ef
#
_entry.id   4446fa9a8e228dd8c7d40deab62df2ef
#
_cell.length_a   1.000
_cell.length_b   1.000
_cell.length_c   1.000
_cell.angle_alpha   90.00
_cell.angle_beta   90.00
_cell.angle_gamma   90.00
#
_symmetry.space_group_name_H-M   'P 1'
#
loop_
_entity.id
_entity.type
_entity.pdbx_description
1 polymer ?
#
loop_
_entity_poly.entity_id
_entity_poly.type
_entity_poly.pdbx_seq_one_letter_code
_entity_poly.pdbx_strand_id
1 'polypeptide(L)'
;MTHSNIVGGSSAKRLIKCPGSRKLVAELPPKPSSSYAEEGSRLHDAMHMILSHGARVDDYTDNEKLILALDALNEIDPNNELEFATEVNVHFGGFLAGVFGSCDLAGRIRNRAILLDWKFGDGVSVAAEENEQLMFY
;
A
#
# COMPACT_ATOMS: atom_id res chain seq x y z
N MET A 1 -0.91 -10.28 -4.41
CA MET A 1 -1.94 -9.68 -3.52
C MET A 1 -3.33 -10.06 -3.99
N THR A 2 -4.19 -10.49 -3.09
CA THR A 2 -5.61 -10.69 -3.36
C THR A 2 -6.36 -9.39 -3.10
N HIS A 3 -7.22 -8.99 -4.02
CA HIS A 3 -8.03 -7.77 -3.88
C HIS A 3 -9.48 -8.13 -3.58
N SER A 4 -10.12 -7.35 -2.72
CA SER A 4 -11.55 -7.48 -2.48
C SER A 4 -12.35 -7.18 -3.74
N ASN A 5 -13.31 -8.03 -4.06
CA ASN A 5 -14.25 -7.82 -5.16
C ASN A 5 -15.33 -6.78 -4.85
N ILE A 6 -15.41 -6.32 -3.61
CA ILE A 6 -16.39 -5.32 -3.14
C ILE A 6 -15.72 -3.96 -3.07
N VAL A 7 -14.83 -3.77 -2.12
CA VAL A 7 -14.01 -2.59 -1.94
C VAL A 7 -12.72 -2.98 -1.23
N GLY A 8 -11.62 -2.43 -1.69
CA GLY A 8 -10.31 -2.51 -1.04
C GLY A 8 -9.75 -1.11 -0.84
N GLY A 9 -8.66 -0.99 -0.10
CA GLY A 9 -8.04 0.30 0.20
C GLY A 9 -7.80 1.15 -1.04
N SER A 10 -7.19 0.59 -2.09
CA SER A 10 -6.90 1.28 -3.35
C SER A 10 -8.13 1.73 -4.15
N SER A 11 -9.29 1.12 -3.94
CA SER A 11 -10.55 1.47 -4.61
C SER A 11 -11.48 2.31 -3.74
N ALA A 12 -11.17 2.52 -2.46
CA ALA A 12 -12.01 3.22 -1.50
C ALA A 12 -12.41 4.63 -1.97
N LYS A 13 -11.44 5.44 -2.38
CA LYS A 13 -11.69 6.79 -2.90
C LYS A 13 -12.71 6.82 -4.02
N ARG A 14 -12.55 5.95 -5.01
CA ARG A 14 -13.47 5.88 -6.16
C ARG A 14 -14.88 5.50 -5.71
N LEU A 15 -15.00 4.50 -4.84
CA LEU A 15 -16.31 4.00 -4.39
C LEU A 15 -17.04 4.98 -3.47
N ILE A 16 -16.32 5.69 -2.61
CA ILE A 16 -16.88 6.77 -1.79
C ILE A 16 -17.45 7.87 -2.67
N LYS A 17 -16.70 8.28 -3.71
CA LYS A 17 -17.13 9.36 -4.62
C LYS A 17 -18.16 8.92 -5.66
N CYS A 18 -18.14 7.66 -6.08
CA CYS A 18 -19.06 7.12 -7.08
C CYS A 18 -19.38 5.65 -6.78
N PRO A 19 -20.35 5.33 -5.92
CA PRO A 19 -20.72 3.96 -5.57
C PRO A 19 -21.09 3.09 -6.77
N GLY A 20 -21.71 3.65 -7.81
CA GLY A 20 -22.05 2.96 -9.06
C GLY A 20 -20.84 2.52 -9.90
N SER A 21 -19.66 3.08 -9.65
CA SER A 21 -18.44 2.75 -10.39
C SER A 21 -18.03 1.27 -10.27
N ARG A 22 -18.42 0.59 -9.19
CA ARG A 22 -18.15 -0.83 -9.00
C ARG A 22 -18.79 -1.68 -10.12
N LYS A 23 -20.08 -1.43 -10.39
CA LYS A 23 -20.81 -2.16 -11.45
C LYS A 23 -20.19 -1.89 -12.82
N LEU A 24 -19.93 -0.63 -13.12
CA LEU A 24 -19.34 -0.24 -14.40
C LEU A 24 -17.96 -0.89 -14.62
N VAL A 25 -17.11 -0.90 -13.60
CA VAL A 25 -15.77 -1.51 -13.71
C VAL A 25 -15.85 -3.03 -13.84
N ALA A 26 -16.82 -3.69 -13.19
CA ALA A 26 -17.01 -5.12 -13.31
C ALA A 26 -17.46 -5.57 -14.72
N GLU A 27 -18.10 -4.67 -15.49
CA GLU A 27 -18.51 -4.90 -16.87
C GLU A 27 -17.41 -4.62 -17.89
N LEU A 28 -16.30 -3.97 -17.48
CA LEU A 28 -15.19 -3.67 -18.38
C LEU A 28 -14.25 -4.89 -18.53
N PRO A 29 -13.66 -5.07 -19.73
CA PRO A 29 -12.61 -6.07 -19.89
C PRO A 29 -11.42 -5.75 -18.98
N PRO A 30 -10.66 -6.75 -18.55
CA PRO A 30 -9.45 -6.54 -17.76
C PRO A 30 -8.51 -5.59 -18.47
N LYS A 31 -8.10 -4.53 -17.79
CA LYS A 31 -7.12 -3.59 -18.33
C LYS A 31 -5.73 -4.27 -18.30
N PRO A 32 -4.99 -4.28 -19.41
CA PRO A 32 -3.62 -4.78 -19.39
C PRO A 32 -2.78 -3.96 -18.41
N SER A 33 -1.87 -4.65 -17.72
CA SER A 33 -0.89 -4.00 -16.84
C SER A 33 -0.04 -3.02 -17.66
N SER A 34 0.21 -1.85 -17.11
CA SER A 34 1.18 -0.93 -17.68
C SER A 34 2.57 -1.22 -17.11
N SER A 35 3.62 -0.84 -17.86
CA SER A 35 5.00 -0.94 -17.36
C SER A 35 5.20 -0.24 -16.00
N TYR A 36 4.53 0.88 -15.78
CA TYR A 36 4.52 1.59 -14.49
C TYR A 36 3.87 0.80 -13.37
N ALA A 37 2.78 0.08 -13.65
CA ALA A 37 2.13 -0.78 -12.66
C ALA A 37 2.99 -2.00 -12.31
N GLU A 38 3.68 -2.56 -13.30
CA GLU A 38 4.62 -3.66 -13.10
C GLU A 38 5.85 -3.23 -12.31
N GLU A 39 6.42 -2.06 -12.60
CA GLU A 39 7.49 -1.46 -11.83
C GLU A 39 7.05 -1.20 -10.38
N GLY A 40 5.87 -0.61 -10.19
CA GLY A 40 5.30 -0.38 -8.87
C GLY A 40 5.20 -1.68 -8.06
N SER A 41 4.64 -2.74 -8.63
CA SER A 41 4.54 -4.04 -7.96
C SER A 41 5.91 -4.61 -7.58
N ARG A 42 6.88 -4.53 -8.49
CA ARG A 42 8.26 -5.00 -8.22
C ARG A 42 8.92 -4.24 -7.06
N LEU A 43 8.72 -2.92 -6.97
CA LEU A 43 9.27 -2.10 -5.90
C LEU A 43 8.56 -2.36 -4.56
N HIS A 44 7.25 -2.63 -4.54
CA HIS A 44 6.54 -3.09 -3.35
C HIS A 44 7.10 -4.43 -2.84
N ASP A 45 7.25 -5.41 -3.73
CA ASP A 45 7.84 -6.71 -3.38
C ASP A 45 9.27 -6.55 -2.83
N ALA A 46 10.08 -5.67 -3.43
CA ALA A 46 11.43 -5.37 -2.96
C ALA A 46 11.41 -4.76 -1.55
N MET A 47 10.55 -3.78 -1.27
CA MET A 47 10.41 -3.21 0.08
C MET A 47 10.00 -4.25 1.11
N HIS A 48 9.06 -5.12 0.76
CA HIS A 48 8.68 -6.24 1.62
C HIS A 48 9.88 -7.14 1.94
N MET A 49 10.67 -7.52 0.94
CA MET A 49 11.85 -8.36 1.13
C MET A 49 12.93 -7.68 1.96
N ILE A 50 13.17 -6.38 1.74
CA ILE A 50 14.14 -5.61 2.53
C ILE A 50 13.71 -5.53 3.99
N LEU A 51 12.47 -5.15 4.26
CA LEU A 51 11.99 -4.91 5.62
C LEU A 51 11.71 -6.19 6.42
N SER A 52 11.26 -7.25 5.78
CA SER A 52 10.86 -8.49 6.46
C SER A 52 11.91 -9.58 6.44
N HIS A 53 12.78 -9.61 5.44
CA HIS A 53 13.74 -10.70 5.21
C HIS A 53 15.21 -10.22 5.19
N GLY A 54 15.43 -8.92 5.37
CA GLY A 54 16.79 -8.36 5.42
C GLY A 54 17.52 -8.39 4.08
N ALA A 55 16.78 -8.40 2.95
CA ALA A 55 17.39 -8.26 1.63
C ALA A 55 18.10 -6.90 1.52
N ARG A 56 19.19 -6.85 0.76
CA ARG A 56 19.96 -5.62 0.61
C ARG A 56 19.37 -4.77 -0.51
N VAL A 57 19.27 -3.47 -0.28
CA VAL A 57 18.80 -2.53 -1.30
C VAL A 57 19.65 -2.55 -2.57
N ASP A 58 20.94 -2.80 -2.42
CA ASP A 58 21.90 -2.88 -3.54
C ASP A 58 21.66 -4.07 -4.48
N ASP A 59 20.89 -5.07 -4.05
CA ASP A 59 20.57 -6.25 -4.87
C ASP A 59 19.49 -5.95 -5.92
N TYR A 60 18.88 -4.76 -5.86
CA TYR A 60 17.81 -4.35 -6.77
C TYR A 60 18.27 -3.30 -7.77
N THR A 61 17.86 -3.45 -9.02
CA THR A 61 17.96 -2.40 -10.03
C THR A 61 16.95 -1.29 -9.71
N ASP A 62 17.25 -0.06 -10.08
CA ASP A 62 16.40 1.11 -9.80
C ASP A 62 16.20 1.36 -8.29
N ASN A 63 17.25 1.12 -7.51
CA ASN A 63 17.20 1.19 -6.04
C ASN A 63 17.02 2.60 -5.48
N GLU A 64 17.12 3.65 -6.29
CA GLU A 64 16.96 5.04 -5.85
C GLU A 64 15.60 5.28 -5.17
N LYS A 65 14.52 4.73 -5.75
CA LYS A 65 13.17 4.83 -5.17
C LYS A 65 13.04 4.07 -3.85
N LEU A 66 13.72 2.94 -3.73
CA LEU A 66 13.77 2.15 -2.49
C LEU A 66 14.54 2.89 -1.40
N ILE A 67 15.66 3.53 -1.75
CA ILE A 67 16.46 4.35 -0.82
C ILE A 67 15.61 5.50 -0.29
N LEU A 68 14.91 6.23 -1.16
CA LEU A 68 14.02 7.33 -0.75
C LEU A 68 12.90 6.85 0.20
N ALA A 69 12.34 5.67 -0.04
CA ALA A 69 11.32 5.10 0.84
C ALA A 69 11.90 4.71 2.21
N LEU A 70 13.12 4.15 2.24
CA LEU A 70 13.83 3.83 3.49
C LEU A 70 14.23 5.09 4.26
N ASP A 71 14.66 6.14 3.57
CA ASP A 71 14.97 7.42 4.18
C ASP A 71 13.73 8.05 4.82
N ALA A 72 12.59 8.01 4.13
CA ALA A 72 11.32 8.47 4.69
C ALA A 72 10.90 7.65 5.93
N LEU A 73 11.13 6.34 5.92
CA LEU A 73 10.88 5.50 7.10
C LEU A 73 11.81 5.88 8.25
N ASN A 74 13.08 6.15 7.98
CA ASN A 74 14.04 6.61 8.97
C ASN A 74 13.67 7.97 9.58
N GLU A 75 13.08 8.87 8.80
CA GLU A 75 12.54 10.14 9.34
C GLU A 75 11.39 9.93 10.31
N ILE A 76 10.54 8.93 10.04
CA ILE A 76 9.42 8.57 10.94
C ILE A 76 9.93 7.88 12.21
N ASP A 77 10.93 7.04 12.09
CA ASP A 77 11.48 6.22 13.17
C ASP A 77 13.01 6.33 13.30
N PRO A 78 13.54 7.51 13.68
CA PRO A 78 14.98 7.74 13.75
C PRO A 78 15.68 6.91 14.83
N ASN A 79 14.95 6.36 15.77
CA ASN A 79 15.48 5.57 16.88
C ASN A 79 15.31 4.05 16.69
N ASN A 80 14.72 3.63 15.57
CA ASN A 80 14.43 2.22 15.30
C ASN A 80 13.56 1.56 16.40
N GLU A 81 12.53 2.28 16.84
CA GLU A 81 11.56 1.84 17.86
C GLU A 81 10.29 1.22 17.24
N LEU A 82 10.15 1.25 15.91
CA LEU A 82 8.95 0.79 15.20
C LEU A 82 8.83 -0.74 15.26
N GLU A 83 7.81 -1.21 15.94
CA GLU A 83 7.35 -2.59 15.86
C GLU A 83 6.34 -2.70 14.72
N PHE A 84 6.63 -3.48 13.67
CA PHE A 84 5.79 -3.51 12.47
C PHE A 84 5.68 -4.90 11.84
N ALA A 85 4.68 -5.03 10.98
CA ALA A 85 4.56 -6.09 9.99
C ALA A 85 4.33 -5.47 8.61
N THR A 86 4.74 -6.17 7.56
CA THR A 86 4.53 -5.77 6.18
C THR A 86 3.45 -6.63 5.51
N GLU A 87 2.85 -6.14 4.43
CA GLU A 87 1.79 -6.84 3.68
C GLU A 87 0.64 -7.29 4.60
N VAL A 88 0.20 -6.40 5.48
CA VAL A 88 -0.82 -6.70 6.48
C VAL A 88 -2.21 -6.68 5.87
N ASN A 89 -2.90 -7.81 5.90
CA ASN A 89 -4.29 -7.87 5.51
C ASN A 89 -5.18 -7.26 6.58
N VAL A 90 -5.93 -6.23 6.19
CA VAL A 90 -6.94 -5.57 7.03
C VAL A 90 -8.34 -5.91 6.50
N HIS A 91 -9.26 -6.21 7.41
CA HIS A 91 -10.63 -6.60 7.06
C HIS A 91 -11.63 -6.16 8.12
N PHE A 92 -12.86 -6.00 7.73
CA PHE A 92 -13.95 -5.56 8.62
C PHE A 92 -14.66 -6.72 9.33
N GLY A 93 -14.14 -7.95 9.22
CA GLY A 93 -14.73 -9.13 9.83
C GLY A 93 -16.17 -9.36 9.39
N GLY A 94 -17.03 -9.72 10.35
CA GLY A 94 -18.45 -9.95 10.07
C GLY A 94 -19.27 -8.68 9.80
N PHE A 95 -18.74 -7.49 10.11
CA PHE A 95 -19.46 -6.23 9.90
C PHE A 95 -19.61 -5.89 8.42
N LEU A 96 -18.56 -6.09 7.63
CA LEU A 96 -18.57 -5.95 6.18
C LEU A 96 -17.86 -7.15 5.54
N ALA A 97 -18.56 -8.26 5.43
CA ALA A 97 -17.99 -9.50 4.90
C ALA A 97 -17.50 -9.30 3.46
N GLY A 98 -16.29 -9.78 3.17
CA GLY A 98 -15.67 -9.67 1.85
C GLY A 98 -15.03 -8.32 1.56
N VAL A 99 -15.07 -7.37 2.49
CA VAL A 99 -14.35 -6.09 2.40
C VAL A 99 -13.01 -6.23 3.10
N PHE A 100 -11.93 -6.12 2.36
CA PHE A 100 -10.56 -6.22 2.86
C PHE A 100 -9.58 -5.45 1.97
N GLY A 101 -8.41 -5.19 2.49
CA GLY A 101 -7.29 -4.60 1.77
C GLY A 101 -5.96 -5.09 2.32
N SER A 102 -4.88 -4.81 1.62
CA SER A 102 -3.52 -5.04 2.08
C SER A 102 -2.85 -3.70 2.32
N CYS A 103 -2.33 -3.49 3.52
CA CYS A 103 -1.52 -2.35 3.90
C CYS A 103 -0.05 -2.75 3.81
N ASP A 104 0.78 -1.94 3.16
CA ASP A 104 2.18 -2.29 2.92
C ASP A 104 2.98 -2.42 4.22
N LEU A 105 2.71 -1.54 5.19
CA LEU A 105 3.29 -1.63 6.52
C LEU A 105 2.28 -1.14 7.57
N ALA A 106 2.07 -1.92 8.59
CA ALA A 106 1.32 -1.54 9.79
C ALA A 106 2.15 -1.81 11.03
N GLY A 107 2.22 -0.85 11.94
CA GLY A 107 3.04 -0.97 13.13
C GLY A 107 2.69 0.05 14.19
N ARG A 108 3.56 0.12 15.20
CA ARG A 108 3.43 1.10 16.28
C ARG A 108 4.79 1.60 16.76
N ILE A 109 4.84 2.85 17.13
CA ILE A 109 5.91 3.45 17.92
C ILE A 109 5.29 3.88 19.25
N ARG A 110 5.64 3.21 20.36
CA ARG A 110 5.04 3.45 21.69
C ARG A 110 3.51 3.32 21.65
N ASN A 111 2.78 4.43 21.80
CA ASN A 111 1.31 4.47 21.79
C ASN A 111 0.72 5.03 20.48
N ARG A 112 1.54 5.18 19.44
CA ARG A 112 1.11 5.70 18.12
C ARG A 112 1.06 4.57 17.11
N ALA A 113 -0.09 4.40 16.46
CA ALA A 113 -0.21 3.52 15.29
C ALA A 113 0.44 4.20 14.08
N ILE A 114 1.15 3.40 13.27
CA ILE A 114 1.79 3.82 12.03
C ILE A 114 1.23 2.95 10.91
N LEU A 115 0.72 3.58 9.88
CA LEU A 115 0.28 2.93 8.65
C LEU A 115 1.00 3.58 7.48
N LEU A 116 1.67 2.77 6.66
CA LEU A 116 2.35 3.23 5.46
C LEU A 116 1.86 2.47 4.24
N ASP A 117 1.75 3.19 3.15
CA ASP A 117 1.41 2.66 1.83
C ASP A 117 2.34 3.31 0.81
N TRP A 118 3.19 2.50 0.20
CA TRP A 118 4.22 2.98 -0.72
C TRP A 118 3.59 3.39 -2.06
N LYS A 119 4.05 4.51 -2.62
CA LYS A 119 3.62 5.02 -3.93
C LYS A 119 4.83 5.25 -4.82
N PHE A 120 5.22 4.21 -5.55
CA PHE A 120 6.41 4.20 -6.41
C PHE A 120 6.19 4.71 -7.84
N GLY A 121 4.98 5.12 -8.20
CA GLY A 121 4.70 5.57 -9.56
C GLY A 121 5.29 6.93 -9.91
N ASP A 122 5.65 7.12 -11.17
CA ASP A 122 5.98 8.43 -11.74
C ASP A 122 4.67 9.11 -12.19
N GLY A 123 3.99 9.76 -11.29
CA GLY A 123 2.67 10.24 -11.65
C GLY A 123 2.13 11.30 -10.71
N VAL A 124 0.87 11.16 -10.39
CA VAL A 124 0.15 12.12 -9.56
C VAL A 124 0.60 11.97 -8.11
N SER A 125 1.04 13.07 -7.51
CA SER A 125 1.34 13.14 -6.09
C SER A 125 0.11 12.78 -5.26
N VAL A 126 0.31 11.93 -4.24
CA VAL A 126 -0.74 11.47 -3.33
C VAL A 126 -0.43 12.00 -1.93
N ALA A 127 -1.34 12.82 -1.40
CA ALA A 127 -1.22 13.29 -0.02
C ALA A 127 -1.59 12.20 0.98
N ALA A 128 -0.93 12.18 2.13
CA ALA A 128 -1.29 11.30 3.24
C ALA A 128 -2.48 11.85 4.04
N GLU A 129 -2.60 13.17 4.13
CA GLU A 129 -3.69 13.84 4.84
C GLU A 129 -5.05 13.56 4.18
N GLU A 130 -6.03 13.18 4.97
CA GLU A 130 -7.39 12.80 4.54
C GLU A 130 -7.41 11.75 3.41
N ASN A 131 -6.40 10.88 3.36
CA ASN A 131 -6.29 9.87 2.33
C ASN A 131 -7.26 8.72 2.58
N GLU A 132 -8.20 8.51 1.67
CA GLU A 132 -9.26 7.51 1.80
C GLU A 132 -8.74 6.07 1.88
N GLN A 133 -7.59 5.79 1.27
CA GLN A 133 -6.95 4.49 1.37
C GLN A 133 -6.37 4.24 2.77
N LEU A 134 -5.66 5.22 3.32
CA LEU A 134 -5.11 5.13 4.69
C LEU A 134 -6.22 5.11 5.74
N MET A 135 -7.30 5.87 5.53
CA MET A 135 -8.47 5.82 6.42
C MET A 135 -9.25 4.50 6.34
N PHE A 136 -9.13 3.78 5.23
CA PHE A 136 -9.71 2.45 5.08
C PHE A 136 -8.99 1.41 5.94
N TYR A 137 -7.68 1.52 6.08
CA TYR A 137 -6.85 0.63 6.90
C TYR A 137 -6.98 0.92 8.39
#